data_e68ae7efe50dcdd1798d82ce5c0321e2
#
_entry.id   e68ae7efe50dcdd1798d82ce5c0321e2
#
_cell.length_a   1.000
_cell.length_b   1.000
_cell.length_c   1.000
_cell.angle_alpha   90.00
_cell.angle_beta   90.00
_cell.angle_gamma   90.00
#
_symmetry.space_group_name_H-M   'P 1'
#
loop_
_entity.id
_entity.type
_entity.pdbx_description
1 polymer ?
#
loop_
_entity_poly.entity_id
_entity_poly.type
_entity_poly.pdbx_seq_one_letter_code
_entity_poly.pdbx_strand_id
1 'polypeptide(L)'
;MEAKKAKVNREFKDGMFRTLFNDKEKMLELYNAVSEEQMGKEAIDDIETLTIETPLYIGSRNDLAFLIDGKSMFFCEQQSTRSGNMALRLSSYFGKTLDMMFGSEIYGTRKLKMAPPSFFVLIFGDKDTPELQVEPLSRHFTENAPENSIELVVNVYNICYSENNRLLKRSKTLREYSMFIYFVNEYLDREMSLEEAVAEAVKRAKSEGILVDFLNKYATEVEGMLTGITVEKYGEVMKKEGFEDGKAAGIAQGEASGRAA
;
A
#
# COMPACT_ATOMS: atom_id res chain seq x y z
N MET A 1 6.70 34.12 9.50
CA MET A 1 6.18 32.73 9.74
C MET A 1 5.56 32.29 8.44
N GLU A 2 6.27 31.49 7.65
CA GLU A 2 5.68 30.88 6.44
C GLU A 2 4.60 29.90 6.87
N ALA A 3 3.36 30.14 6.43
CA ALA A 3 2.27 29.20 6.62
C ALA A 3 2.66 27.87 5.95
N LYS A 4 2.77 26.79 6.72
CA LYS A 4 2.95 25.45 6.20
C LYS A 4 1.79 25.18 5.24
N LYS A 5 2.05 25.16 3.92
CA LYS A 5 1.05 24.79 2.92
C LYS A 5 0.48 23.43 3.31
N ALA A 6 -0.85 23.34 3.41
CA ALA A 6 -1.52 22.08 3.64
C ALA A 6 -1.18 21.15 2.47
N LYS A 7 -0.64 19.98 2.79
CA LYS A 7 -0.40 18.90 1.80
C LYS A 7 -1.43 17.81 2.06
N VAL A 8 -1.83 17.10 1.01
CA VAL A 8 -2.66 15.90 1.15
C VAL A 8 -2.06 15.01 2.21
N ASN A 9 -2.85 14.66 3.23
CA ASN A 9 -2.42 13.83 4.34
C ASN A 9 -1.88 12.49 3.81
N ARG A 10 -0.80 12.00 4.44
CA ARG A 10 -0.21 10.69 4.14
C ARG A 10 -1.24 9.58 4.26
N GLU A 11 -2.02 9.56 5.33
CA GLU A 11 -3.03 8.55 5.62
C GLU A 11 -4.11 8.45 4.54
N PHE A 12 -4.52 9.59 3.96
CA PHE A 12 -5.47 9.62 2.86
C PHE A 12 -4.91 8.93 1.61
N LYS A 13 -3.66 9.26 1.22
CA LYS A 13 -3.01 8.64 0.05
C LYS A 13 -2.81 7.15 0.24
N ASP A 14 -2.27 6.75 1.39
CA ASP A 14 -2.00 5.35 1.71
C ASP A 14 -3.31 4.53 1.75
N GLY A 15 -4.37 5.06 2.38
CA GLY A 15 -5.69 4.43 2.44
C GLY A 15 -6.34 4.29 1.06
N MET A 16 -6.31 5.36 0.27
CA MET A 16 -6.86 5.34 -1.10
C MET A 16 -6.10 4.36 -1.99
N PHE A 17 -4.76 4.35 -1.94
CA PHE A 17 -3.93 3.44 -2.72
C PHE A 17 -4.26 1.98 -2.40
N ARG A 18 -4.25 1.61 -1.12
CA ARG A 18 -4.58 0.25 -0.69
C ARG A 18 -5.98 -0.18 -1.11
N THR A 19 -6.98 0.68 -0.92
CA THR A 19 -8.36 0.38 -1.31
C THR A 19 -8.50 0.22 -2.83
N LEU A 20 -7.84 1.08 -3.60
CA LEU A 20 -7.87 1.06 -5.06
C LEU A 20 -7.20 -0.20 -5.63
N PHE A 21 -6.06 -0.60 -5.07
CA PHE A 21 -5.29 -1.75 -5.53
C PHE A 21 -5.60 -3.05 -4.76
N ASN A 22 -6.60 -3.07 -3.88
CA ASN A 22 -7.15 -4.30 -3.31
C ASN A 22 -8.15 -4.98 -4.26
N ASP A 23 -7.74 -5.10 -5.51
CA ASP A 23 -8.51 -5.66 -6.62
C ASP A 23 -7.52 -6.40 -7.54
N LYS A 24 -7.78 -7.67 -7.81
CA LYS A 24 -6.83 -8.54 -8.55
C LYS A 24 -6.54 -8.05 -9.97
N GLU A 25 -7.52 -7.48 -10.67
CA GLU A 25 -7.29 -6.91 -12.01
C GLU A 25 -6.34 -5.71 -11.94
N LYS A 26 -6.52 -4.86 -10.95
CA LYS A 26 -5.64 -3.69 -10.73
C LYS A 26 -4.27 -4.09 -10.19
N MET A 27 -4.19 -5.15 -9.37
CA MET A 27 -2.90 -5.75 -8.95
C MET A 27 -2.12 -6.23 -10.17
N LEU A 28 -2.77 -6.96 -11.08
CA LEU A 28 -2.15 -7.41 -12.33
C LEU A 28 -1.74 -6.21 -13.22
N GLU A 29 -2.60 -5.21 -13.35
CA GLU A 29 -2.28 -3.99 -14.10
C GLU A 29 -1.03 -3.29 -13.56
N LEU A 30 -0.94 -3.14 -12.22
CA LEU A 30 0.23 -2.54 -11.57
C LEU A 30 1.48 -3.39 -11.77
N TYR A 31 1.39 -4.72 -11.56
CA TYR A 31 2.48 -5.65 -11.83
C TYR A 31 3.02 -5.46 -13.25
N ASN A 32 2.14 -5.52 -14.24
CA ASN A 32 2.50 -5.36 -15.64
C ASN A 32 3.07 -3.97 -15.97
N ALA A 33 2.71 -2.94 -15.21
CA ALA A 33 3.24 -1.60 -15.41
C ALA A 33 4.71 -1.47 -14.98
N VAL A 34 5.11 -2.12 -13.89
CA VAL A 34 6.46 -1.99 -13.31
C VAL A 34 7.39 -3.14 -13.67
N SER A 35 6.86 -4.30 -14.05
CA SER A 35 7.64 -5.50 -14.38
C SER A 35 8.04 -5.51 -15.85
N GLU A 36 9.16 -6.18 -16.16
CA GLU A 36 9.59 -6.42 -17.54
C GLU A 36 8.77 -7.56 -18.18
N GLU A 37 8.49 -8.60 -17.39
CA GLU A 37 7.60 -9.69 -17.81
C GLU A 37 6.14 -9.29 -17.67
N GLN A 38 5.36 -9.55 -18.72
CA GLN A 38 3.94 -9.29 -18.74
C GLN A 38 3.18 -10.58 -18.46
N MET A 39 2.21 -10.52 -17.55
CA MET A 39 1.28 -11.62 -17.28
C MET A 39 -0.05 -11.35 -17.99
N GLY A 40 -0.64 -12.40 -18.54
CA GLY A 40 -1.97 -12.33 -19.16
C GLY A 40 -3.10 -12.30 -18.12
N LYS A 41 -4.32 -12.06 -18.59
CA LYS A 41 -5.50 -12.00 -17.71
C LYS A 41 -5.81 -13.31 -16.98
N GLU A 42 -5.35 -14.43 -17.49
CA GLU A 42 -5.45 -15.75 -16.87
C GLU A 42 -4.75 -15.82 -15.51
N ALA A 43 -3.73 -14.97 -15.28
CA ALA A 43 -3.03 -14.89 -14.01
C ALA A 43 -3.84 -14.23 -12.88
N ILE A 44 -4.98 -13.57 -13.18
CA ILE A 44 -5.82 -12.88 -12.18
C ILE A 44 -6.31 -13.86 -11.11
N ASP A 45 -6.78 -15.03 -11.52
CA ASP A 45 -7.32 -16.04 -10.60
C ASP A 45 -6.23 -16.62 -9.67
N ASP A 46 -4.99 -16.63 -10.13
CA ASP A 46 -3.81 -17.14 -9.43
C ASP A 46 -3.06 -16.07 -8.63
N ILE A 47 -3.65 -14.89 -8.42
CA ILE A 47 -3.11 -13.89 -7.49
C ILE A 47 -3.49 -14.26 -6.06
N GLU A 48 -2.47 -14.46 -5.24
CA GLU A 48 -2.58 -14.71 -3.79
C GLU A 48 -2.02 -13.53 -2.99
N THR A 49 -2.83 -12.93 -2.12
CA THR A 49 -2.41 -11.81 -1.30
C THR A 49 -1.46 -12.28 -0.18
N LEU A 50 -0.31 -11.64 -0.08
CA LEU A 50 0.73 -11.86 0.94
C LEU A 50 0.79 -10.73 1.96
N THR A 51 -0.20 -9.84 1.97
CA THR A 51 -0.21 -8.66 2.85
C THR A 51 -0.28 -9.08 4.30
N ILE A 52 0.64 -8.56 5.12
CA ILE A 52 0.71 -8.86 6.56
C ILE A 52 -0.32 -8.01 7.29
N GLU A 53 -1.45 -8.62 7.63
CA GLU A 53 -2.51 -8.03 8.46
C GLU A 53 -2.51 -8.66 9.84
N THR A 54 -1.53 -8.36 10.69
CA THR A 54 -1.57 -8.83 12.08
C THR A 54 -1.69 -7.66 13.04
N PRO A 55 -2.69 -7.69 13.97
CA PRO A 55 -2.84 -6.69 15.03
C PRO A 55 -1.63 -6.59 15.96
N LEU A 56 -0.76 -7.61 15.98
CA LEU A 56 0.41 -7.71 16.86
C LEU A 56 1.61 -6.91 16.35
N TYR A 57 1.64 -6.50 15.07
CA TYR A 57 2.73 -5.73 14.48
C TYR A 57 2.28 -4.30 14.17
N ILE A 58 2.02 -3.51 15.22
CA ILE A 58 1.73 -2.09 15.10
C ILE A 58 2.92 -1.41 14.38
N GLY A 59 2.67 -0.86 13.18
CA GLY A 59 3.68 -0.15 12.39
C GLY A 59 4.41 -0.96 11.31
N SER A 60 4.06 -2.23 11.09
CA SER A 60 4.70 -3.11 10.08
C SER A 60 3.73 -3.60 9.01
N ARG A 61 2.86 -2.74 8.50
CA ARG A 61 2.01 -3.08 7.34
C ARG A 61 2.75 -2.72 6.07
N ASN A 62 2.84 -3.66 5.13
CA ASN A 62 3.12 -3.36 3.74
C ASN A 62 1.83 -2.90 3.05
N ASP A 63 1.94 -1.98 2.08
CA ASP A 63 0.76 -1.47 1.39
C ASP A 63 0.16 -2.53 0.46
N LEU A 64 1.01 -3.25 -0.27
CA LEU A 64 0.60 -4.27 -1.21
C LEU A 64 1.69 -5.35 -1.32
N ALA A 65 1.32 -6.61 -1.08
CA ALA A 65 2.15 -7.77 -1.37
C ALA A 65 1.30 -8.92 -1.88
N PHE A 66 1.74 -9.58 -2.94
CA PHE A 66 1.04 -10.74 -3.50
C PHE A 66 1.99 -11.65 -4.27
N LEU A 67 1.59 -12.93 -4.37
CA LEU A 67 2.16 -13.91 -5.27
C LEU A 67 1.30 -13.95 -6.53
N ILE A 68 1.92 -14.02 -7.70
CA ILE A 68 1.23 -14.14 -8.98
C ILE A 68 1.69 -15.40 -9.71
N ASP A 69 0.75 -16.26 -10.07
CA ASP A 69 0.96 -17.50 -10.84
C ASP A 69 2.06 -18.41 -10.22
N GLY A 70 2.28 -18.34 -8.90
CA GLY A 70 3.37 -19.05 -8.23
C GLY A 70 4.78 -18.70 -8.73
N LYS A 71 4.91 -17.73 -9.65
CA LYS A 71 6.15 -17.43 -10.37
C LYS A 71 6.85 -16.16 -9.88
N SER A 72 6.12 -15.19 -9.31
CA SER A 72 6.70 -13.93 -8.84
C SER A 72 6.04 -13.47 -7.54
N MET A 73 6.85 -13.08 -6.55
CA MET A 73 6.39 -12.34 -5.38
C MET A 73 6.57 -10.84 -5.61
N PHE A 74 5.51 -10.09 -5.45
CA PHE A 74 5.47 -8.66 -5.67
C PHE A 74 5.29 -7.92 -4.34
N PHE A 75 6.18 -6.98 -4.05
CA PHE A 75 6.10 -6.09 -2.91
C PHE A 75 6.08 -4.64 -3.39
N CYS A 76 5.05 -3.90 -3.04
CA CYS A 76 4.92 -2.49 -3.43
C CYS A 76 4.47 -1.65 -2.24
N GLU A 77 5.17 -0.56 -1.99
CA GLU A 77 4.84 0.46 -0.98
C GLU A 77 4.53 1.79 -1.67
N GLN A 78 3.47 2.46 -1.24
CA GLN A 78 3.22 3.84 -1.63
C GLN A 78 3.72 4.76 -0.51
N GLN A 79 4.52 5.76 -0.85
CA GLN A 79 5.07 6.72 0.11
C GLN A 79 4.73 8.15 -0.30
N SER A 80 4.21 8.93 0.64
CA SER A 80 3.93 10.35 0.43
C SER A 80 5.19 11.22 0.46
N THR A 81 6.24 10.72 1.12
CA THR A 81 7.56 11.37 1.21
C THR A 81 8.64 10.32 1.05
N ARG A 82 9.75 10.70 0.44
CA ARG A 82 10.90 9.80 0.29
C ARG A 82 11.42 9.36 1.66
N SER A 83 11.57 8.06 1.86
CA SER A 83 12.24 7.46 3.01
C SER A 83 13.54 6.83 2.56
N GLY A 84 14.65 7.21 3.21
CA GLY A 84 15.96 6.62 2.92
C GLY A 84 16.13 5.18 3.40
N ASN A 85 15.13 4.59 4.07
CA ASN A 85 15.22 3.27 4.70
C ASN A 85 14.32 2.21 4.02
N MET A 86 13.93 2.43 2.76
CA MET A 86 12.97 1.54 2.11
C MET A 86 13.52 0.14 1.88
N ALA A 87 14.80 0.01 1.53
CA ALA A 87 15.43 -1.30 1.36
C ALA A 87 15.45 -2.10 2.68
N LEU A 88 15.74 -1.45 3.81
CA LEU A 88 15.66 -2.09 5.14
C LEU A 88 14.24 -2.50 5.52
N ARG A 89 13.25 -1.63 5.26
CA ARG A 89 11.84 -1.94 5.56
C ARG A 89 11.34 -3.11 4.73
N LEU A 90 11.59 -3.10 3.43
CA LEU A 90 11.16 -4.17 2.52
C LEU A 90 11.88 -5.49 2.82
N SER A 91 13.16 -5.46 3.24
CA SER A 91 13.86 -6.66 3.75
C SER A 91 13.17 -7.25 4.98
N SER A 92 12.72 -6.38 5.91
CA SER A 92 11.97 -6.83 7.10
C SER A 92 10.61 -7.43 6.73
N TYR A 93 9.89 -6.83 5.77
CA TYR A 93 8.61 -7.37 5.31
C TYR A 93 8.78 -8.70 4.58
N PHE A 94 9.80 -8.81 3.75
CA PHE A 94 10.13 -10.05 3.06
C PHE A 94 10.44 -11.19 4.06
N GLY A 95 11.27 -10.93 5.08
CA GLY A 95 11.55 -11.91 6.12
C GLY A 95 10.28 -12.40 6.83
N LYS A 96 9.38 -11.49 7.21
CA LYS A 96 8.09 -11.84 7.81
C LYS A 96 7.19 -12.64 6.88
N THR A 97 7.21 -12.32 5.58
CA THR A 97 6.46 -13.08 4.57
C THR A 97 6.98 -14.51 4.46
N LEU A 98 8.29 -14.71 4.51
CA LEU A 98 8.90 -16.05 4.55
C LEU A 98 8.47 -16.84 5.80
N ASP A 99 8.48 -16.21 6.98
CA ASP A 99 7.99 -16.82 8.21
C ASP A 99 6.51 -17.20 8.11
N MET A 100 5.68 -16.38 7.48
CA MET A 100 4.26 -16.66 7.27
C MET A 100 4.06 -17.81 6.27
N MET A 101 4.83 -17.85 5.18
CA MET A 101 4.69 -18.87 4.13
C MET A 101 5.18 -20.25 4.57
N PHE A 102 6.28 -20.30 5.28
CA PHE A 102 6.98 -21.56 5.58
C PHE A 102 6.94 -21.95 7.06
N GLY A 103 6.74 -21.01 7.96
CA GLY A 103 6.66 -21.26 9.39
C GLY A 103 7.85 -22.08 9.89
N SER A 104 7.57 -23.17 10.61
CA SER A 104 8.59 -24.08 11.15
C SER A 104 9.33 -24.93 10.10
N GLU A 105 8.83 -25.01 8.86
CA GLU A 105 9.47 -25.78 7.79
C GLU A 105 10.86 -25.23 7.43
N ILE A 106 11.10 -23.92 7.66
CA ILE A 106 12.41 -23.28 7.44
C ILE A 106 13.53 -24.02 8.22
N TYR A 107 13.22 -24.58 9.39
CA TYR A 107 14.16 -25.28 10.25
C TYR A 107 14.33 -26.76 9.89
N GLY A 108 13.59 -27.25 8.89
CA GLY A 108 13.67 -28.59 8.39
C GLY A 108 14.88 -28.84 7.48
N THR A 109 15.09 -30.11 7.09
CA THR A 109 16.18 -30.50 6.18
C THR A 109 15.77 -30.50 4.70
N ARG A 110 14.49 -30.36 4.42
CA ARG A 110 13.96 -30.33 3.05
C ARG A 110 14.24 -28.98 2.42
N LYS A 111 14.76 -28.97 1.19
CA LYS A 111 14.94 -27.72 0.43
C LYS A 111 13.57 -27.16 0.06
N LEU A 112 13.26 -25.99 0.59
CA LEU A 112 12.08 -25.19 0.22
C LEU A 112 12.34 -24.42 -1.08
N LYS A 113 11.28 -24.14 -1.82
CA LYS A 113 11.31 -23.33 -3.04
C LYS A 113 10.35 -22.17 -2.86
N MET A 114 10.70 -21.04 -3.36
CA MET A 114 9.86 -19.86 -3.40
C MET A 114 9.97 -19.16 -4.76
N ALA A 115 8.98 -18.36 -5.11
CA ALA A 115 9.04 -17.47 -6.25
C ALA A 115 10.05 -16.32 -6.00
N PRO A 116 10.72 -15.77 -7.02
CA PRO A 116 11.62 -14.64 -6.85
C PRO A 116 10.83 -13.39 -6.41
N PRO A 117 11.34 -12.65 -5.39
CA PRO A 117 10.71 -11.42 -4.93
C PRO A 117 11.17 -10.22 -5.76
N SER A 118 10.25 -9.28 -5.98
CA SER A 118 10.52 -7.97 -6.60
C SER A 118 9.98 -6.85 -5.71
N PHE A 119 10.75 -5.77 -5.56
CA PHE A 119 10.47 -4.71 -4.61
C PHE A 119 10.33 -3.36 -5.31
N PHE A 120 9.21 -2.70 -5.05
CA PHE A 120 8.83 -1.44 -5.66
C PHE A 120 8.37 -0.43 -4.61
N VAL A 121 8.69 0.82 -4.85
CA VAL A 121 8.18 1.95 -4.07
C VAL A 121 7.65 3.00 -5.02
N LEU A 122 6.44 3.47 -4.76
CA LEU A 122 5.78 4.54 -5.49
C LEU A 122 5.80 5.80 -4.63
N ILE A 123 6.42 6.88 -5.12
CA ILE A 123 6.53 8.14 -4.37
C ILE A 123 5.87 9.30 -5.13
N PHE A 124 5.30 10.24 -4.38
CA PHE A 124 4.99 11.56 -4.90
C PHE A 124 6.20 12.48 -4.66
N GLY A 125 7.16 12.42 -5.57
CA GLY A 125 8.35 13.27 -5.55
C GLY A 125 8.05 14.72 -5.94
N ASP A 126 9.10 15.50 -6.10
CA ASP A 126 9.05 16.83 -6.68
C ASP A 126 9.41 16.79 -8.20
N LYS A 127 9.49 17.97 -8.82
CA LYS A 127 9.78 18.10 -10.26
C LYS A 127 11.18 17.62 -10.64
N ASP A 128 12.11 17.63 -9.68
CA ASP A 128 13.51 17.24 -9.89
C ASP A 128 13.74 15.75 -9.57
N THR A 129 12.72 15.08 -9.01
CA THR A 129 12.79 13.66 -8.69
C THR A 129 12.73 12.82 -9.97
N PRO A 130 13.75 11.99 -10.27
CA PRO A 130 13.74 11.13 -11.45
C PRO A 130 12.52 10.19 -11.49
N GLU A 131 12.09 9.81 -12.71
CA GLU A 131 10.98 8.85 -12.88
C GLU A 131 11.25 7.50 -12.23
N LEU A 132 12.52 7.06 -12.25
CA LEU A 132 12.96 5.80 -11.66
C LEU A 132 14.30 6.01 -10.95
N GLN A 133 14.41 5.50 -9.75
CA GLN A 133 15.65 5.37 -8.98
C GLN A 133 15.79 3.93 -8.50
N VAL A 134 17.03 3.49 -8.34
CA VAL A 134 17.36 2.17 -7.82
C VAL A 134 18.03 2.32 -6.46
N GLU A 135 17.48 1.67 -5.44
CA GLU A 135 17.99 1.72 -4.07
C GLU A 135 18.36 0.30 -3.60
N PRO A 136 19.67 -0.08 -3.72
CA PRO A 136 20.13 -1.35 -3.22
C PRO A 136 20.31 -1.33 -1.71
N LEU A 137 20.08 -2.49 -1.04
CA LEU A 137 20.25 -2.66 0.40
C LEU A 137 21.70 -2.39 0.84
N SER A 138 22.66 -2.68 -0.02
CA SER A 138 24.09 -2.44 0.25
C SER A 138 24.44 -0.98 0.53
N ARG A 139 23.60 -0.01 0.15
CA ARG A 139 23.77 1.40 0.55
C ARG A 139 23.65 1.63 2.06
N HIS A 140 23.09 0.70 2.79
CA HIS A 140 22.94 0.76 4.26
C HIS A 140 24.07 0.06 5.01
N PHE A 141 25.01 -0.56 4.30
CA PHE A 141 26.14 -1.20 4.94
C PHE A 141 27.19 -0.15 5.37
N THR A 142 27.78 -0.34 6.54
CA THR A 142 28.80 0.57 7.07
C THR A 142 30.16 0.40 6.39
N GLU A 143 30.37 -0.76 5.75
CA GLU A 143 31.58 -1.13 5.05
C GLU A 143 31.24 -1.70 3.67
N ASN A 144 32.24 -1.84 2.81
CA ASN A 144 32.06 -2.49 1.51
C ASN A 144 31.66 -3.96 1.70
N ALA A 145 30.52 -4.33 1.13
CA ALA A 145 30.02 -5.70 1.22
C ALA A 145 30.90 -6.67 0.39
N PRO A 146 31.24 -7.85 0.95
CA PRO A 146 31.79 -8.94 0.16
C PRO A 146 30.84 -9.33 -0.99
N GLU A 147 31.39 -9.90 -2.08
CA GLU A 147 30.62 -10.28 -3.27
C GLU A 147 29.43 -11.21 -2.97
N ASN A 148 29.55 -12.02 -1.91
CA ASN A 148 28.51 -12.98 -1.48
C ASN A 148 27.56 -12.44 -0.41
N SER A 149 27.54 -11.12 -0.16
CA SER A 149 26.60 -10.51 0.78
C SER A 149 25.18 -10.53 0.20
N ILE A 150 24.19 -10.50 1.11
CA ILE A 150 22.80 -10.34 0.71
C ILE A 150 22.61 -9.00 0.02
N GLU A 151 21.91 -9.00 -1.11
CA GLU A 151 21.47 -7.80 -1.81
C GLU A 151 19.96 -7.87 -2.05
N LEU A 152 19.29 -6.75 -1.81
CA LEU A 152 17.90 -6.52 -2.16
C LEU A 152 17.83 -5.17 -2.88
N VAL A 153 17.25 -5.16 -4.06
CA VAL A 153 17.17 -3.97 -4.89
C VAL A 153 15.74 -3.45 -4.94
N VAL A 154 15.55 -2.19 -4.58
CA VAL A 154 14.26 -1.52 -4.61
C VAL A 154 14.19 -0.57 -5.81
N ASN A 155 13.16 -0.74 -6.63
CA ASN A 155 12.84 0.19 -7.72
C ASN A 155 11.88 1.27 -7.19
N VAL A 156 12.33 2.52 -7.15
CA VAL A 156 11.56 3.66 -6.65
C VAL A 156 11.06 4.48 -7.83
N TYR A 157 9.76 4.48 -8.05
CA TYR A 157 9.10 5.22 -9.12
C TYR A 157 8.46 6.50 -8.61
N ASN A 158 8.74 7.61 -9.28
CA ASN A 158 8.02 8.86 -9.09
C ASN A 158 6.69 8.81 -9.84
N ILE A 159 5.58 8.85 -9.10
CA ILE A 159 4.22 8.82 -9.63
C ILE A 159 3.54 10.19 -9.61
N CYS A 160 4.28 11.30 -9.46
CA CYS A 160 3.70 12.61 -9.71
C CYS A 160 3.13 12.68 -11.11
N TYR A 161 1.89 13.19 -11.20
CA TYR A 161 1.20 13.26 -12.49
C TYR A 161 1.98 14.13 -13.49
N SER A 162 2.25 13.52 -14.61
CA SER A 162 2.80 14.16 -15.81
C SER A 162 2.38 13.36 -17.04
N GLU A 163 2.01 14.05 -18.10
CA GLU A 163 1.68 13.38 -19.37
C GLU A 163 2.84 12.61 -19.97
N ASN A 164 4.07 12.96 -19.60
CA ASN A 164 5.29 12.32 -20.10
C ASN A 164 5.76 11.15 -19.23
N ASN A 165 5.20 10.95 -18.03
CA ASN A 165 5.59 9.87 -17.13
C ASN A 165 5.30 8.50 -17.77
N ARG A 166 6.37 7.72 -18.01
CA ARG A 166 6.29 6.45 -18.73
C ARG A 166 5.55 5.37 -17.97
N LEU A 167 5.69 5.35 -16.63
CA LEU A 167 4.97 4.39 -15.79
C LEU A 167 3.45 4.66 -15.82
N LEU A 168 3.04 5.93 -15.71
CA LEU A 168 1.63 6.30 -15.72
C LEU A 168 0.96 6.02 -17.10
N LYS A 169 1.74 5.97 -18.18
CA LYS A 169 1.24 5.54 -19.49
C LYS A 169 0.96 4.04 -19.57
N ARG A 170 1.60 3.24 -18.72
CA ARG A 170 1.48 1.77 -18.71
C ARG A 170 0.36 1.27 -17.79
N SER A 171 -0.09 2.08 -16.81
CA SER A 171 -1.20 1.76 -15.93
C SER A 171 -2.23 2.87 -15.92
N LYS A 172 -3.43 2.55 -16.41
CA LYS A 172 -4.58 3.47 -16.38
C LYS A 172 -4.95 3.79 -14.94
N THR A 173 -5.07 2.78 -14.09
CA THR A 173 -5.46 2.93 -12.68
C THR A 173 -4.46 3.80 -11.90
N LEU A 174 -3.15 3.57 -12.07
CA LEU A 174 -2.13 4.37 -11.41
C LEU A 174 -2.09 5.80 -11.93
N ARG A 175 -2.31 5.99 -13.24
CA ARG A 175 -2.44 7.32 -13.84
C ARG A 175 -3.62 8.08 -13.26
N GLU A 176 -4.79 7.47 -13.21
CA GLU A 176 -6.01 8.09 -12.68
C GLU A 176 -5.87 8.43 -11.20
N TYR A 177 -5.24 7.55 -10.40
CA TYR A 177 -4.90 7.82 -9.01
C TYR A 177 -3.96 9.03 -8.89
N SER A 178 -2.90 9.07 -9.69
CA SER A 178 -1.96 10.18 -9.71
C SER A 178 -2.61 11.50 -10.12
N MET A 179 -3.50 11.49 -11.12
CA MET A 179 -4.29 12.65 -11.54
C MET A 179 -5.22 13.14 -10.43
N PHE A 180 -5.89 12.23 -9.74
CA PHE A 180 -6.75 12.60 -8.62
C PHE A 180 -5.97 13.30 -7.50
N ILE A 181 -4.81 12.76 -7.10
CA ILE A 181 -3.93 13.41 -6.11
C ILE A 181 -3.43 14.78 -6.61
N TYR A 182 -3.15 14.89 -7.89
CA TYR A 182 -2.78 16.17 -8.50
C TYR A 182 -3.93 17.20 -8.39
N PHE A 183 -5.17 16.82 -8.65
CA PHE A 183 -6.34 17.72 -8.49
C PHE A 183 -6.49 18.18 -7.03
N VAL A 184 -6.37 17.26 -6.07
CA VAL A 184 -6.44 17.63 -4.64
C VAL A 184 -5.35 18.64 -4.29
N ASN A 185 -4.10 18.41 -4.73
CA ASN A 185 -3.00 19.35 -4.47
C ASN A 185 -3.24 20.71 -5.13
N GLU A 186 -3.79 20.75 -6.35
CA GLU A 186 -4.12 22.00 -7.05
C GLU A 186 -5.13 22.84 -6.27
N TYR A 187 -6.15 22.22 -5.67
CA TYR A 187 -7.13 22.91 -4.83
C TYR A 187 -6.54 23.34 -3.48
N LEU A 188 -5.67 22.53 -2.87
CA LEU A 188 -4.94 22.92 -1.66
C LEU A 188 -4.01 24.11 -1.90
N ASP A 189 -3.39 24.20 -3.09
CA ASP A 189 -2.56 25.36 -3.47
C ASP A 189 -3.38 26.66 -3.63
N ARG A 190 -4.72 26.55 -3.76
CA ARG A 190 -5.66 27.68 -3.74
C ARG A 190 -6.18 28.02 -2.34
N GLU A 191 -5.49 27.52 -1.28
CA GLU A 191 -5.81 27.76 0.13
C GLU A 191 -7.16 27.16 0.58
N MET A 192 -7.72 26.18 -0.15
CA MET A 192 -8.90 25.45 0.27
C MET A 192 -8.53 24.50 1.44
N SER A 193 -9.50 24.24 2.32
CA SER A 193 -9.34 23.17 3.31
C SER A 193 -9.17 21.82 2.63
N LEU A 194 -8.61 20.83 3.33
CA LEU A 194 -8.45 19.47 2.77
C LEU A 194 -9.80 18.88 2.34
N GLU A 195 -10.84 19.11 3.14
CA GLU A 195 -12.20 18.65 2.88
C GLU A 195 -12.76 19.25 1.58
N GLU A 196 -12.69 20.57 1.43
CA GLU A 196 -13.14 21.27 0.23
C GLU A 196 -12.31 20.84 -0.99
N ALA A 197 -10.99 20.76 -0.87
CA ALA A 197 -10.09 20.37 -1.95
C ALA A 197 -10.41 18.96 -2.47
N VAL A 198 -10.65 18.00 -1.58
CA VAL A 198 -11.03 16.64 -1.98
C VAL A 198 -12.43 16.62 -2.58
N ALA A 199 -13.42 17.32 -2.02
CA ALA A 199 -14.77 17.39 -2.58
C ALA A 199 -14.76 17.95 -4.01
N GLU A 200 -14.02 19.01 -4.25
CA GLU A 200 -13.87 19.57 -5.61
C GLU A 200 -13.07 18.64 -6.54
N ALA A 201 -12.03 17.99 -6.04
CA ALA A 201 -11.29 16.99 -6.82
C ALA A 201 -12.17 15.79 -7.21
N VAL A 202 -13.05 15.31 -6.33
CA VAL A 202 -14.02 14.24 -6.63
C VAL A 202 -14.99 14.68 -7.73
N LYS A 203 -15.55 15.89 -7.64
CA LYS A 203 -16.44 16.42 -8.68
C LYS A 203 -15.75 16.49 -10.04
N ARG A 204 -14.52 17.03 -10.04
CA ARG A 204 -13.72 17.16 -11.26
C ARG A 204 -13.36 15.79 -11.83
N ALA A 205 -12.86 14.89 -11.02
CA ALA A 205 -12.49 13.54 -11.45
C ALA A 205 -13.67 12.81 -12.08
N LYS A 206 -14.87 12.87 -11.47
CA LYS A 206 -16.09 12.28 -12.03
C LYS A 206 -16.46 12.93 -13.37
N SER A 207 -16.35 14.25 -13.50
CA SER A 207 -16.67 14.96 -14.75
C SER A 207 -15.69 14.65 -15.89
N GLU A 208 -14.43 14.34 -15.56
CA GLU A 208 -13.38 13.97 -16.51
C GLU A 208 -13.29 12.43 -16.74
N GLY A 209 -14.17 11.64 -16.11
CA GLY A 209 -14.22 10.17 -16.27
C GLY A 209 -13.10 9.43 -15.54
N ILE A 210 -12.51 10.04 -14.51
CA ILE A 210 -11.37 9.53 -13.75
C ILE A 210 -11.87 8.81 -12.49
N LEU A 211 -11.45 7.55 -12.28
CA LEU A 211 -11.80 6.72 -11.12
C LEU A 211 -13.30 6.68 -10.79
N VAL A 212 -14.18 6.83 -11.80
CA VAL A 212 -15.64 7.03 -11.60
C VAL A 212 -16.25 5.93 -10.75
N ASP A 213 -16.01 4.67 -11.10
CA ASP A 213 -16.59 3.52 -10.38
C ASP A 213 -16.08 3.45 -8.94
N PHE A 214 -14.78 3.69 -8.73
CA PHE A 214 -14.17 3.75 -7.42
C PHE A 214 -14.76 4.88 -6.58
N LEU A 215 -14.82 6.10 -7.12
CA LEU A 215 -15.33 7.27 -6.42
C LEU A 215 -16.85 7.17 -6.15
N ASN A 216 -17.61 6.45 -6.97
CA ASN A 216 -19.02 6.19 -6.69
C ASN A 216 -19.21 5.15 -5.59
N LYS A 217 -18.39 4.09 -5.58
CA LYS A 217 -18.46 3.03 -4.57
C LYS A 217 -18.04 3.53 -3.19
N TYR A 218 -17.02 4.36 -3.13
CA TYR A 218 -16.39 4.83 -1.89
C TYR A 218 -16.68 6.30 -1.57
N ALA A 219 -17.71 6.93 -2.21
CA ALA A 219 -18.04 8.34 -1.98
C ALA A 219 -18.26 8.66 -0.50
N THR A 220 -19.02 7.83 0.22
CA THR A 220 -19.28 8.02 1.66
C THR A 220 -18.03 7.82 2.52
N GLU A 221 -17.14 6.90 2.14
CA GLU A 221 -15.90 6.64 2.87
C GLU A 221 -14.85 7.73 2.58
N VAL A 222 -14.77 8.21 1.35
CA VAL A 222 -13.93 9.36 0.97
C VAL A 222 -14.40 10.61 1.71
N GLU A 223 -15.70 10.85 1.81
CA GLU A 223 -16.29 11.93 2.60
C GLU A 223 -16.07 11.69 4.11
N GLY A 224 -16.18 10.46 4.60
CA GLY A 224 -15.93 10.08 6.00
C GLY A 224 -14.45 10.19 6.40
N MET A 225 -13.50 9.88 5.52
CA MET A 225 -12.07 10.14 5.72
C MET A 225 -11.77 11.64 5.87
N LEU A 226 -12.64 12.50 5.33
CA LEU A 226 -12.55 13.96 5.39
C LEU A 226 -13.06 14.52 6.73
N THR A 227 -14.02 13.88 7.38
CA THR A 227 -14.62 14.36 8.64
C THR A 227 -13.81 13.98 9.89
N GLY A 228 -12.58 13.48 9.73
CA GLY A 228 -11.68 13.15 10.85
C GLY A 228 -12.04 11.85 11.58
N ILE A 229 -12.94 11.05 11.02
CA ILE A 229 -13.06 9.63 11.35
C ILE A 229 -11.99 8.91 10.56
N THR A 230 -10.75 9.02 11.01
CA THR A 230 -9.63 8.27 10.43
C THR A 230 -9.92 6.78 10.52
N VAL A 231 -9.39 5.99 9.58
CA VAL A 231 -9.41 4.52 9.65
C VAL A 231 -8.91 4.02 11.01
N GLU A 232 -8.00 4.77 11.66
CA GLU A 232 -7.58 4.53 13.05
C GLU A 232 -8.71 4.71 14.05
N LYS A 233 -9.48 5.80 13.97
CA LYS A 233 -10.64 6.02 14.85
C LYS A 233 -11.75 4.99 14.60
N TYR A 234 -11.98 4.63 13.34
CA TYR A 234 -12.88 3.53 12.98
C TYR A 234 -12.33 2.20 13.51
N GLY A 235 -11.02 1.96 13.34
CA GLY A 235 -10.33 0.80 13.90
C GLY A 235 -10.32 0.78 15.43
N GLU A 236 -10.24 1.91 16.12
CA GLU A 236 -10.38 2.02 17.58
C GLU A 236 -11.82 1.75 18.03
N VAL A 237 -12.82 2.26 17.31
CA VAL A 237 -14.24 1.97 17.58
C VAL A 237 -14.53 0.49 17.37
N MET A 238 -14.10 -0.10 16.24
CA MET A 238 -14.27 -1.52 15.96
C MET A 238 -13.51 -2.43 16.93
N LYS A 239 -12.31 -2.01 17.38
CA LYS A 239 -11.59 -2.73 18.45
C LYS A 239 -12.31 -2.65 19.78
N LYS A 240 -12.86 -1.50 20.12
CA LYS A 240 -13.62 -1.32 21.36
C LYS A 240 -14.90 -2.14 21.33
N GLU A 241 -15.66 -2.10 20.25
CA GLU A 241 -16.85 -2.91 20.05
C GLU A 241 -16.53 -4.40 20.08
N GLY A 242 -15.53 -4.86 19.34
CA GLY A 242 -15.09 -6.26 19.34
C GLY A 242 -14.54 -6.73 20.70
N PHE A 243 -13.92 -5.83 21.47
CA PHE A 243 -13.49 -6.14 22.85
C PHE A 243 -14.69 -6.23 23.82
N GLU A 244 -15.67 -5.33 23.68
CA GLU A 244 -16.89 -5.37 24.49
C GLU A 244 -17.74 -6.60 24.17
N ASP A 245 -17.89 -6.96 22.88
CA ASP A 245 -18.59 -8.16 22.42
C ASP A 245 -17.88 -9.44 22.89
N GLY A 246 -16.55 -9.50 22.77
CA GLY A 246 -15.75 -10.63 23.25
C GLY A 246 -15.82 -10.78 24.78
N LYS A 247 -15.86 -9.68 25.51
CA LYS A 247 -16.04 -9.67 26.99
C LYS A 247 -17.44 -10.14 27.37
N ALA A 248 -18.47 -9.67 26.68
CA ALA A 248 -19.84 -10.09 26.90
C ALA A 248 -20.03 -11.59 26.59
N ALA A 249 -19.48 -12.08 25.50
CA ALA A 249 -19.50 -13.50 25.15
C ALA A 249 -18.72 -14.36 26.15
N GLY A 250 -17.56 -13.89 26.63
CA GLY A 250 -16.76 -14.58 27.65
C GLY A 250 -17.47 -14.67 29.02
N ILE A 251 -18.16 -13.60 29.42
CA ILE A 251 -18.96 -13.59 30.65
C ILE A 251 -20.15 -14.57 30.53
N ALA A 252 -20.88 -14.53 29.42
CA ALA A 252 -22.00 -15.43 29.15
C ALA A 252 -21.58 -16.91 29.15
N GLN A 253 -20.41 -17.22 28.56
CA GLN A 253 -19.84 -18.57 28.53
C GLN A 253 -19.35 -19.03 29.91
N GLY A 254 -18.75 -18.10 30.70
CA GLY A 254 -18.34 -18.36 32.08
C GLY A 254 -19.53 -18.64 33.01
N GLU A 255 -20.63 -17.86 32.91
CA GLU A 255 -21.87 -18.08 33.65
C GLU A 255 -22.59 -19.40 33.27
N ALA A 256 -22.58 -19.75 31.98
CA ALA A 256 -23.14 -21.02 31.52
C ALA A 256 -22.34 -22.21 32.06
N SER A 257 -21.00 -22.12 32.07
CA SER A 257 -20.11 -23.17 32.59
C SER A 257 -20.14 -23.28 34.11
N GLY A 258 -20.32 -22.13 34.81
CA GLY A 258 -20.42 -22.11 36.29
C GLY A 258 -21.77 -22.58 36.83
N ARG A 259 -22.85 -22.69 36.00
CA ARG A 259 -24.13 -23.26 36.39
C ARG A 259 -24.22 -24.77 36.10
N ALA A 260 -23.22 -25.33 35.42
CA ALA A 260 -23.17 -26.77 35.09
C ALA A 260 -22.25 -27.58 36.04
N ALA A 261 -21.61 -26.92 37.00
CA ALA A 261 -20.84 -27.50 38.11
C ALA A 261 -21.62 -27.35 39.45
#